data_bd03ff1b0eb0fed3628801e242ae9f5a
#
_entry.id   bd03ff1b0eb0fed3628801e242ae9f5a
#
_cell.length_a   1.000
_cell.length_b   1.000
_cell.length_c   1.000
_cell.angle_alpha   90.00
_cell.angle_beta   90.00
_cell.angle_gamma   90.00
#
_symmetry.space_group_name_H-M   'P 1'
#
loop_
_entity.id
_entity.type
_entity.pdbx_description
1 polymer ?
#
loop_
_entity_poly.entity_id
_entity_poly.type
_entity_poly.pdbx_seq_one_letter_code
_entity_poly.pdbx_strand_id
1 'polypeptide(L)'
;DKMPFAKDKVNKWLPVDQYVGGIEHAILHLLYSRFFTKALRDMGLLDFDEPFKNLLTQGMVLKDGSKMSKSKGNTVDPDEIFENYGADTARLFILSDSPPARDFDWSDAGVEGCYKFLNRVWRLISSNADNKNNYGSF
;
A
#
# COMPACT_ATOMS: atom_id res chain seq x y z
N ASP A 1 32.96 9.19 -4.49
CA ASP A 1 32.35 9.14 -3.15
C ASP A 1 33.05 8.07 -2.31
N LYS A 2 33.49 8.44 -1.10
CA LYS A 2 34.24 7.54 -0.18
C LYS A 2 33.32 6.90 0.86
N MET A 3 32.07 7.30 0.93
CA MET A 3 31.09 6.82 1.90
C MET A 3 29.87 6.19 1.18
N PRO A 4 29.26 5.14 1.74
CA PRO A 4 28.13 4.46 1.10
C PRO A 4 26.89 5.36 0.98
N PHE A 5 26.74 6.33 1.88
CA PHE A 5 25.65 7.31 1.90
C PHE A 5 26.04 8.57 2.70
N ALA A 6 25.29 9.65 2.55
CA ALA A 6 25.44 10.87 3.33
C ALA A 6 24.69 10.74 4.66
N LYS A 7 25.39 10.77 5.78
CA LYS A 7 24.84 10.55 7.13
C LYS A 7 23.73 11.55 7.49
N ASP A 8 23.89 12.82 7.12
CA ASP A 8 22.90 13.88 7.32
C ASP A 8 21.58 13.61 6.60
N LYS A 9 21.67 13.10 5.36
CA LYS A 9 20.46 12.71 4.59
C LYS A 9 19.77 11.50 5.17
N VAL A 10 20.55 10.50 5.57
CA VAL A 10 19.97 9.27 6.17
C VAL A 10 19.28 9.60 7.48
N ASN A 11 19.90 10.36 8.37
CA ASN A 11 19.29 10.75 9.65
C ASN A 11 18.04 11.63 9.49
N LYS A 12 17.89 12.31 8.35
CA LYS A 12 16.67 13.06 8.03
C LYS A 12 15.51 12.17 7.60
N TRP A 13 15.79 11.10 6.88
CA TRP A 13 14.77 10.25 6.27
C TRP A 13 14.49 8.96 7.03
N LEU A 14 15.39 8.53 7.90
CA LEU A 14 15.29 7.32 8.69
C LEU A 14 15.34 7.63 10.20
N PRO A 15 14.77 6.76 11.04
CA PRO A 15 14.00 5.57 10.70
C PRO A 15 12.69 5.92 10.01
N VAL A 16 12.19 5.02 9.13
CA VAL A 16 10.92 5.20 8.43
C VAL A 16 9.76 5.28 9.43
N ASP A 17 8.86 6.24 9.25
CA ASP A 17 7.76 6.48 10.22
C ASP A 17 6.74 5.35 10.22
N GLN A 18 6.39 4.83 9.04
CA GLN A 18 5.43 3.73 8.90
C GLN A 18 5.89 2.77 7.81
N TYR A 19 6.06 1.50 8.15
CA TYR A 19 6.29 0.41 7.21
C TYR A 19 5.01 -0.42 7.08
N VAL A 20 4.64 -0.74 5.84
CA VAL A 20 3.47 -1.56 5.53
C VAL A 20 3.92 -2.73 4.65
N GLY A 21 3.59 -3.94 5.05
CA GLY A 21 3.97 -5.13 4.30
C GLY A 21 3.32 -6.40 4.82
N GLY A 22 3.40 -7.48 4.05
CA GLY A 22 2.88 -8.78 4.44
C GLY A 22 3.65 -9.40 5.61
N ILE A 23 2.96 -10.21 6.39
CA ILE A 23 3.54 -10.88 7.56
C ILE A 23 4.69 -11.84 7.19
N GLU A 24 4.72 -12.37 5.97
CA GLU A 24 5.77 -13.25 5.46
C GLU A 24 7.15 -12.59 5.40
N HIS A 25 7.20 -11.26 5.39
CA HIS A 25 8.46 -10.53 5.42
C HIS A 25 9.12 -10.49 6.81
N ALA A 26 8.46 -10.95 7.86
CA ALA A 26 8.98 -10.92 9.22
C ALA A 26 10.33 -11.69 9.36
N ILE A 27 10.45 -12.84 8.71
CA ILE A 27 11.64 -13.68 8.72
C ILE A 27 12.59 -13.49 7.53
N LEU A 28 12.25 -12.62 6.59
CA LEU A 28 13.06 -12.32 5.42
C LEU A 28 13.52 -10.86 5.45
N HIS A 29 12.79 -9.99 4.76
CA HIS A 29 13.15 -8.59 4.61
C HIS A 29 13.27 -7.84 5.94
N LEU A 30 12.34 -8.04 6.88
CA LEU A 30 12.39 -7.34 8.18
C LEU A 30 13.59 -7.77 9.02
N LEU A 31 13.93 -9.06 9.02
CA LEU A 31 15.12 -9.56 9.73
C LEU A 31 16.40 -8.94 9.15
N TYR A 32 16.53 -8.93 7.82
CA TYR A 32 17.70 -8.37 7.17
C TYR A 32 17.81 -6.86 7.34
N SER A 33 16.71 -6.11 7.22
CA SER A 33 16.73 -4.66 7.40
C SER A 33 17.13 -4.26 8.81
N ARG A 34 16.66 -4.98 9.83
CA ARG A 34 17.06 -4.78 11.22
C ARG A 34 18.53 -5.14 11.46
N PHE A 35 18.99 -6.25 10.92
CA PHE A 35 20.40 -6.66 11.00
C PHE A 35 21.31 -5.59 10.38
N PHE A 36 21.02 -5.14 9.17
CA PHE A 36 21.83 -4.11 8.51
C PHE A 36 21.83 -2.79 9.28
N THR A 37 20.68 -2.36 9.78
CA THR A 37 20.58 -1.13 10.57
C THR A 37 21.46 -1.20 11.82
N LYS A 38 21.41 -2.33 12.57
CA LYS A 38 22.22 -2.53 13.78
C LYS A 38 23.71 -2.61 13.44
N ALA A 39 24.08 -3.33 12.41
CA ALA A 39 25.48 -3.43 11.96
C ALA A 39 26.03 -2.05 11.56
N LEU A 40 25.29 -1.29 10.78
CA LEU A 40 25.70 0.07 10.37
C LEU A 40 25.79 1.03 11.56
N ARG A 41 24.88 0.92 12.54
CA ARG A 41 24.98 1.67 13.79
C ARG A 41 26.27 1.30 14.56
N ASP A 42 26.56 0.02 14.72
CA ASP A 42 27.76 -0.45 15.43
C ASP A 42 29.05 0.00 14.74
N MET A 43 29.01 0.21 13.43
CA MET A 43 30.09 0.82 12.65
C MET A 43 30.14 2.36 12.75
N GLY A 44 29.25 2.99 13.51
CA GLY A 44 29.17 4.46 13.66
C GLY A 44 28.59 5.20 12.45
N LEU A 45 27.99 4.49 11.52
CA LEU A 45 27.42 5.07 10.30
C LEU A 45 25.98 5.55 10.49
N LEU A 46 25.22 5.00 11.45
CA LEU A 46 23.86 5.40 11.80
C LEU A 46 23.75 5.76 13.29
N ASP A 47 22.76 6.59 13.63
CA ASP A 47 22.51 7.04 15.01
C ASP A 47 21.23 6.40 15.59
N PHE A 48 20.65 5.41 14.93
CA PHE A 48 19.45 4.67 15.34
C PHE A 48 19.67 3.16 15.13
N ASP A 49 18.88 2.33 15.80
CA ASP A 49 19.04 0.87 15.83
C ASP A 49 17.86 0.09 15.24
N GLU A 50 16.77 0.76 14.90
CA GLU A 50 15.63 0.13 14.21
C GLU A 50 15.29 0.90 12.93
N PRO A 51 15.06 0.18 11.82
CA PRO A 51 14.80 0.82 10.53
C PRO A 51 13.42 1.46 10.41
N PHE A 52 12.44 0.99 11.22
CA PHE A 52 11.04 1.42 11.17
C PHE A 52 10.55 1.79 12.57
N LYS A 53 9.82 2.91 12.70
CA LYS A 53 9.17 3.31 13.96
C LYS A 53 7.90 2.51 14.23
N ASN A 54 7.11 2.29 13.18
CA ASN A 54 5.85 1.55 13.22
C ASN A 54 5.79 0.52 12.10
N LEU A 55 5.21 -0.64 12.38
CA LEU A 55 5.00 -1.72 11.44
C LEU A 55 3.52 -2.08 11.40
N LEU A 56 2.94 -2.05 10.22
CA LEU A 56 1.64 -2.62 9.93
C LEU A 56 1.83 -3.89 9.08
N THR A 57 1.53 -5.03 9.64
CA THR A 57 1.49 -6.29 8.90
C THR A 57 0.14 -6.44 8.21
N GLN A 58 0.16 -6.55 6.88
CA GLN A 58 -1.05 -6.78 6.09
C GLN A 58 -1.46 -8.24 6.12
N GLY A 59 -2.78 -8.48 6.13
CA GLY A 59 -3.37 -9.79 5.88
C GLY A 59 -3.16 -10.23 4.43
N MET A 60 -3.45 -11.49 4.16
CA MET A 60 -3.32 -12.09 2.83
C MET A 60 -4.53 -11.74 1.96
N VAL A 61 -4.27 -11.47 0.69
CA VAL A 61 -5.32 -11.45 -0.32
C VAL A 61 -5.49 -12.87 -0.84
N LEU A 62 -6.67 -13.42 -0.61
CA LEU A 62 -7.04 -14.77 -1.03
C LEU A 62 -7.84 -14.70 -2.33
N LYS A 63 -7.93 -15.80 -3.04
CA LYS A 63 -8.93 -16.03 -4.10
C LYS A 63 -9.50 -17.41 -3.95
N ASP A 64 -10.82 -17.50 -3.88
CA ASP A 64 -11.55 -18.73 -3.63
C ASP A 64 -11.09 -19.43 -2.32
N GLY A 65 -10.93 -18.64 -1.24
CA GLY A 65 -10.49 -19.12 0.07
C GLY A 65 -9.04 -19.59 0.14
N SER A 66 -8.24 -19.38 -0.91
CA SER A 66 -6.85 -19.85 -0.98
C SER A 66 -5.88 -18.73 -1.28
N LYS A 67 -4.66 -18.83 -0.71
CA LYS A 67 -3.56 -17.93 -1.07
C LYS A 67 -3.32 -17.95 -2.59
N MET A 68 -3.27 -16.78 -3.19
CA MET A 68 -2.95 -16.64 -4.62
C MET A 68 -1.56 -17.20 -4.93
N SER A 69 -1.48 -17.98 -6.00
CA SER A 69 -0.23 -18.58 -6.46
C SER A 69 -0.27 -18.83 -7.96
N LYS A 70 0.82 -18.50 -8.66
CA LYS A 70 0.95 -18.80 -10.10
C LYS A 70 0.79 -20.29 -10.40
N SER A 71 1.27 -21.16 -9.52
CA SER A 71 1.15 -22.62 -9.69
C SER A 71 -0.28 -23.13 -9.56
N LYS A 72 -1.14 -22.41 -8.85
CA LYS A 72 -2.57 -22.74 -8.72
C LYS A 72 -3.44 -22.10 -9.80
N GLY A 73 -2.89 -21.13 -10.56
CA GLY A 73 -3.64 -20.40 -11.57
C GLY A 73 -4.74 -19.47 -11.01
N ASN A 74 -4.71 -19.17 -9.70
CA ASN A 74 -5.69 -18.34 -9.01
C ASN A 74 -5.18 -16.93 -8.72
N THR A 75 -4.26 -16.42 -9.51
CA THR A 75 -3.77 -15.04 -9.41
C THR A 75 -4.71 -14.08 -10.10
N VAL A 76 -4.79 -12.87 -9.57
CA VAL A 76 -5.41 -11.71 -10.23
C VAL A 76 -4.30 -10.86 -10.82
N ASP A 77 -4.37 -10.57 -12.10
CA ASP A 77 -3.41 -9.69 -12.76
C ASP A 77 -3.81 -8.23 -12.50
N PRO A 78 -2.96 -7.44 -11.82
CA PRO A 78 -3.23 -6.02 -11.60
C PRO A 78 -3.40 -5.23 -12.89
N ASP A 79 -2.69 -5.57 -13.96
CA ASP A 79 -2.75 -4.84 -15.21
C ASP A 79 -4.14 -4.99 -15.87
N GLU A 80 -4.72 -6.20 -15.85
CA GLU A 80 -6.09 -6.42 -16.32
C GLU A 80 -7.12 -5.59 -15.52
N ILE A 81 -6.93 -5.49 -14.20
CA ILE A 81 -7.80 -4.67 -13.36
C ILE A 81 -7.65 -3.19 -13.68
N PHE A 82 -6.42 -2.72 -13.89
CA PHE A 82 -6.17 -1.32 -14.22
C PHE A 82 -6.72 -0.94 -15.59
N GLU A 83 -6.61 -1.81 -16.57
CA GLU A 83 -7.16 -1.57 -17.91
C GLU A 83 -8.70 -1.54 -17.92
N ASN A 84 -9.34 -2.46 -17.19
CA ASN A 84 -10.80 -2.59 -17.20
C ASN A 84 -11.51 -1.63 -16.24
N TYR A 85 -10.93 -1.33 -15.08
CA TYR A 85 -11.60 -0.60 -14.01
C TYR A 85 -10.85 0.63 -13.52
N GLY A 86 -9.58 0.79 -13.88
CA GLY A 86 -8.72 1.86 -13.40
C GLY A 86 -8.08 1.60 -12.04
N ALA A 87 -6.93 2.22 -11.81
CA ALA A 87 -6.13 2.02 -10.58
C ALA A 87 -6.86 2.48 -9.30
N ASP A 88 -7.70 3.52 -9.38
CA ASP A 88 -8.42 4.03 -8.22
C ASP A 88 -9.51 3.07 -7.75
N THR A 89 -10.12 2.31 -8.68
CA THR A 89 -11.06 1.24 -8.34
C THR A 89 -10.36 0.13 -7.54
N ALA A 90 -9.19 -0.31 -8.01
CA ALA A 90 -8.42 -1.33 -7.30
C ALA A 90 -8.01 -0.87 -5.90
N ARG A 91 -7.53 0.38 -5.78
CA ARG A 91 -7.18 0.98 -4.48
C ARG A 91 -8.38 1.06 -3.54
N LEU A 92 -9.50 1.54 -4.04
CA LEU A 92 -10.72 1.65 -3.25
C LEU A 92 -11.17 0.27 -2.75
N PHE A 93 -11.20 -0.74 -3.62
CA PHE A 93 -11.59 -2.09 -3.25
C PHE A 93 -10.71 -2.66 -2.14
N ILE A 94 -9.38 -2.64 -2.32
CA ILE A 94 -8.44 -3.18 -1.32
C ILE A 94 -8.54 -2.47 0.03
N LEU A 95 -8.77 -1.14 0.03
CA LEU A 95 -8.81 -0.37 1.27
C LEU A 95 -10.18 -0.39 1.97
N SER A 96 -11.26 -0.69 1.26
CA SER A 96 -12.62 -0.64 1.81
C SER A 96 -13.19 -2.00 2.21
N ASP A 97 -12.65 -3.10 1.68
CA ASP A 97 -13.23 -4.42 1.89
C ASP A 97 -13.01 -4.93 3.31
N SER A 98 -11.80 -4.79 3.84
CA SER A 98 -11.43 -5.35 5.14
C SER A 98 -10.38 -4.49 5.85
N PRO A 99 -10.32 -4.51 7.20
CA PRO A 99 -9.21 -3.92 7.91
C PRO A 99 -7.86 -4.47 7.40
N PRO A 100 -6.84 -3.63 7.22
CA PRO A 100 -5.57 -4.02 6.56
C PRO A 100 -4.87 -5.23 7.18
N ALA A 101 -5.06 -5.48 8.48
CA ALA A 101 -4.43 -6.58 9.19
C ALA A 101 -5.16 -7.94 9.03
N ARG A 102 -6.32 -7.96 8.36
CA ARG A 102 -7.10 -9.18 8.14
C ARG A 102 -6.94 -9.70 6.73
N ASP A 103 -7.03 -11.02 6.60
CA ASP A 103 -7.17 -11.66 5.30
C ASP A 103 -8.52 -11.31 4.69
N PHE A 104 -8.57 -11.18 3.36
CA PHE A 104 -9.81 -11.01 2.63
C PHE A 104 -9.78 -11.77 1.30
N ASP A 105 -10.94 -12.20 0.84
CA ASP A 105 -11.08 -12.84 -0.46
C ASP A 105 -11.29 -11.81 -1.57
N TRP A 106 -10.56 -11.99 -2.66
CA TRP A 106 -10.75 -11.19 -3.87
C TRP A 106 -12.15 -11.45 -4.46
N SER A 107 -12.87 -10.38 -4.73
CA SER A 107 -14.22 -10.43 -5.31
C SER A 107 -14.31 -9.55 -6.54
N ASP A 108 -14.50 -10.15 -7.70
CA ASP A 108 -14.69 -9.40 -8.96
C ASP A 108 -15.96 -8.54 -8.89
N ALA A 109 -17.02 -9.03 -8.25
CA ALA A 109 -18.25 -8.28 -7.99
C ALA A 109 -18.00 -7.07 -7.07
N GLY A 110 -17.10 -7.21 -6.09
CA GLY A 110 -16.68 -6.13 -5.21
C GLY A 110 -15.93 -5.04 -5.97
N VAL A 111 -15.02 -5.43 -6.86
CA VAL A 111 -14.30 -4.49 -7.76
C VAL A 111 -15.27 -3.73 -8.65
N GLU A 112 -16.22 -4.43 -9.29
CA GLU A 112 -17.25 -3.80 -10.12
C GLU A 112 -18.13 -2.84 -9.30
N GLY A 113 -18.46 -3.18 -8.07
CA GLY A 113 -19.20 -2.32 -7.14
C GLY A 113 -18.44 -1.02 -6.84
N CYS A 114 -17.14 -1.09 -6.57
CA CYS A 114 -16.28 0.07 -6.38
C CYS A 114 -16.18 0.94 -7.63
N TYR A 115 -16.04 0.34 -8.80
CA TYR A 115 -16.04 1.04 -10.09
C TYR A 115 -17.33 1.83 -10.32
N LYS A 116 -18.47 1.19 -10.11
CA LYS A 116 -19.79 1.84 -10.22
C LYS A 116 -19.94 2.99 -9.21
N PHE A 117 -19.42 2.81 -8.00
CA PHE A 117 -19.43 3.87 -6.98
C PHE A 117 -18.60 5.08 -7.43
N LEU A 118 -17.35 4.89 -7.85
CA LEU A 118 -16.47 5.97 -8.31
C LEU A 118 -17.08 6.72 -9.51
N ASN A 119 -17.66 6.01 -10.46
CA ASN A 119 -18.35 6.62 -11.60
C ASN A 119 -19.57 7.45 -11.18
N ARG A 120 -20.30 7.05 -10.13
CA ARG A 120 -21.41 7.85 -9.57
C ARG A 120 -20.88 9.13 -8.92
N VAL A 121 -19.81 9.02 -8.11
CA VAL A 121 -19.17 10.18 -7.49
C VAL A 121 -18.65 11.14 -8.54
N TRP A 122 -17.95 10.63 -9.55
CA TRP A 122 -17.45 11.45 -10.65
C TRP A 122 -18.56 12.21 -11.37
N ARG A 123 -19.65 11.52 -11.76
CA ARG A 123 -20.79 12.15 -12.43
C ARG A 123 -21.45 13.21 -11.55
N LEU A 124 -21.61 12.94 -10.26
CA LEU A 124 -22.19 13.91 -9.32
C LEU A 124 -21.35 15.18 -9.24
N ILE A 125 -20.04 15.05 -9.12
CA ILE A 125 -19.14 16.20 -9.04
C ILE A 125 -19.08 16.94 -10.37
N SER A 126 -18.91 16.23 -11.49
CA SER A 126 -18.80 16.83 -12.81
C SER A 126 -20.08 17.59 -13.22
N SER A 127 -21.26 17.00 -12.95
CA SER A 127 -22.53 17.67 -13.26
C SER A 127 -22.80 18.92 -12.41
N ASN A 128 -22.17 19.05 -11.24
CA ASN A 128 -22.30 20.20 -10.37
C ASN A 128 -21.11 21.18 -10.46
N ALA A 129 -20.02 20.80 -11.13
CA ALA A 129 -18.85 21.66 -11.30
C ALA A 129 -19.18 22.94 -12.10
N ASP A 130 -20.08 22.85 -13.07
CA ASP A 130 -20.53 23.99 -13.89
C ASP A 130 -21.50 24.92 -13.16
N ASN A 131 -22.07 24.48 -12.00
CA ASN A 131 -22.98 25.27 -11.18
C ASN A 131 -22.27 26.20 -10.18
N LYS A 132 -20.94 26.38 -10.29
CA LYS A 132 -20.15 27.25 -9.38
C LYS A 132 -20.64 28.72 -9.33
N ASN A 133 -21.46 29.15 -10.28
CA ASN A 133 -22.00 30.52 -10.31
C ASN A 133 -23.19 30.76 -9.36
N ASN A 134 -23.72 29.74 -8.66
CA ASN A 134 -24.90 29.88 -7.81
C ASN A 134 -24.65 29.86 -6.30
N TYR A 135 -23.40 29.62 -5.88
CA TYR A 135 -23.07 29.79 -4.46
C TYR A 135 -22.51 31.21 -4.26
N GLY A 136 -23.39 32.09 -3.80
CA GLY A 136 -23.00 33.44 -3.47
C GLY A 136 -21.81 33.47 -2.52
N SER A 137 -20.94 34.44 -2.72
CA SER A 137 -19.83 34.77 -1.81
C SER A 137 -20.37 34.92 -0.39
N PHE A 138 -19.91 34.05 0.51
CA PHE A 138 -19.98 34.26 1.95
C PHE A 138 -18.83 35.14 2.40
#